data_2c7478967a5800092c5dbb85a2113fee
#
_entry.id   2c7478967a5800092c5dbb85a2113fee
#
_cell.length_a   1.000
_cell.length_b   1.000
_cell.length_c   1.000
_cell.angle_alpha   90.00
_cell.angle_beta   90.00
_cell.angle_gamma   90.00
#
_symmetry.space_group_name_H-M   'P 1'
#
loop_
_entity.id
_entity.type
_entity.pdbx_description
1 polymer ?
#
loop_
_entity_poly.entity_id
_entity_poly.type
_entity_poly.pdbx_seq_one_letter_code
_entity_poly.pdbx_strand_id
1 'polypeptide(L)'
;MSGVNAGSGPLAGTTLALIGAGNMGFAMLQGWATGGLSGDSVVVIEPNPSPQLRELCAARGFPLRATPEAGAPRAAVVLAIKPQMLDAGAAAATPFVGPETLVVSILAGKRIADLSARLPASPAIVRAMPNTPAAVGRGITGAFASPATGAARQARANALLAAIGQVEWLDDEAQIDALTAVSGSGPAYVFYLVEALAAAGVEAGLPAVLAERLARATVEGAGELLYRQPETAAATLRERVTSPGGTTAAALAVLMADDGLAPLMARAVAAAKRRAGELSG
;
A
#
# COMPACT_ATOMS: atom_id res chain seq x y z
N MET A 1 -14.21 2.03 30.32
CA MET A 1 -13.07 2.90 29.90
C MET A 1 -11.80 2.16 30.26
N SER A 2 -11.34 1.29 29.37
CA SER A 2 -10.08 0.55 29.55
C SER A 2 -8.97 1.39 28.94
N GLY A 3 -8.09 1.90 29.80
CA GLY A 3 -6.89 2.61 29.38
C GLY A 3 -6.02 1.72 28.49
N VAL A 4 -5.92 2.08 27.23
CA VAL A 4 -4.92 1.47 26.31
C VAL A 4 -3.56 1.87 26.84
N ASN A 5 -2.79 0.89 27.32
CA ASN A 5 -1.41 1.07 27.75
C ASN A 5 -0.58 1.64 26.59
N ALA A 6 -0.29 2.94 26.63
CA ALA A 6 0.62 3.58 25.70
C ALA A 6 2.04 3.05 25.98
N GLY A 7 2.49 2.03 25.26
CA GLY A 7 3.86 1.55 25.38
C GLY A 7 4.15 0.09 25.08
N SER A 8 3.19 -0.71 24.64
CA SER A 8 3.42 -2.16 24.40
C SER A 8 3.24 -2.61 22.94
N GLY A 9 3.08 -1.70 22.00
CA GLY A 9 2.92 -2.03 20.57
C GLY A 9 4.26 -2.28 19.84
N PRO A 10 4.22 -2.91 18.65
CA PRO A 10 5.43 -3.23 17.85
C PRO A 10 6.24 -1.98 17.41
N LEU A 11 5.67 -0.78 17.53
CA LEU A 11 6.32 0.50 17.24
C LEU A 11 6.69 1.30 18.50
N ALA A 12 6.52 0.72 19.71
CA ALA A 12 6.83 1.41 20.96
C ALA A 12 8.29 1.93 20.98
N GLY A 13 8.48 3.20 21.36
CA GLY A 13 9.79 3.83 21.40
C GLY A 13 10.41 4.16 20.02
N THR A 14 9.72 3.88 18.93
CA THR A 14 10.22 4.22 17.59
C THR A 14 10.02 5.71 17.30
N THR A 15 11.09 6.39 16.88
CA THR A 15 11.02 7.76 16.40
C THR A 15 11.03 7.79 14.86
N LEU A 16 10.10 8.54 14.25
CA LEU A 16 9.88 8.56 12.81
C LEU A 16 9.95 9.97 12.23
N ALA A 17 10.39 10.08 10.97
CA ALA A 17 10.09 11.23 10.13
C ALA A 17 9.31 10.74 8.89
N LEU A 18 8.15 11.32 8.65
CA LEU A 18 7.34 11.07 7.45
C LEU A 18 7.54 12.24 6.49
N ILE A 19 8.11 11.96 5.32
CA ILE A 19 8.33 12.94 4.25
C ILE A 19 7.27 12.76 3.19
N GLY A 20 6.32 13.70 3.15
CA GLY A 20 5.11 13.61 2.34
C GLY A 20 3.98 12.86 3.07
N ALA A 21 2.80 13.45 3.07
CA ALA A 21 1.60 12.89 3.67
C ALA A 21 0.38 13.03 2.74
N GLY A 22 0.59 12.70 1.45
CA GLY A 22 -0.49 12.46 0.50
C GLY A 22 -1.31 11.23 0.90
N ASN A 23 -2.18 10.73 0.02
CA ASN A 23 -3.12 9.64 0.37
C ASN A 23 -2.46 8.46 1.08
N MET A 24 -1.32 7.96 0.56
CA MET A 24 -0.66 6.80 1.15
C MET A 24 0.09 7.15 2.44
N GLY A 25 0.84 8.25 2.47
CA GLY A 25 1.51 8.72 3.69
C GLY A 25 0.51 9.03 4.81
N PHE A 26 -0.64 9.57 4.49
CA PHE A 26 -1.73 9.79 5.43
C PHE A 26 -2.30 8.47 5.97
N ALA A 27 -2.56 7.48 5.10
CA ALA A 27 -3.02 6.15 5.54
C ALA A 27 -2.02 5.48 6.49
N MET A 28 -0.71 5.56 6.18
CA MET A 28 0.34 5.06 7.07
C MET A 28 0.33 5.79 8.42
N LEU A 29 0.24 7.13 8.41
CA LEU A 29 0.19 7.92 9.62
C LEU A 29 -1.03 7.58 10.50
N GLN A 30 -2.21 7.36 9.89
CA GLN A 30 -3.40 6.88 10.60
C GLN A 30 -3.18 5.51 11.23
N GLY A 31 -2.59 4.58 10.48
CA GLY A 31 -2.26 3.24 10.97
C GLY A 31 -1.31 3.30 12.18
N TRP A 32 -0.26 4.11 12.12
CA TRP A 32 0.69 4.31 13.22
C TRP A 32 0.03 4.97 14.44
N ALA A 33 -0.82 5.97 14.22
CA ALA A 33 -1.59 6.61 15.28
C ALA A 33 -2.53 5.63 15.99
N THR A 34 -3.17 4.73 15.23
CA THR A 34 -4.00 3.65 15.77
C THR A 34 -3.16 2.62 16.52
N GLY A 35 -1.93 2.34 16.04
CA GLY A 35 -0.94 1.48 16.68
C GLY A 35 -0.26 2.07 17.91
N GLY A 36 -0.67 3.28 18.36
CA GLY A 36 -0.25 3.88 19.63
C GLY A 36 0.87 4.91 19.53
N LEU A 37 1.34 5.27 18.31
CA LEU A 37 2.28 6.40 18.19
C LEU A 37 1.58 7.73 18.43
N SER A 38 2.25 8.63 19.14
CA SER A 38 1.75 9.96 19.49
C SER A 38 2.89 10.91 19.83
N GLY A 39 2.59 12.21 19.90
CA GLY A 39 3.54 13.23 20.30
C GLY A 39 4.75 13.30 19.35
N ASP A 40 5.91 13.59 19.90
CA ASP A 40 7.17 13.75 19.15
C ASP A 40 7.72 12.45 18.53
N SER A 41 7.03 11.31 18.72
CA SER A 41 7.44 10.05 18.09
C SER A 41 7.40 10.11 16.57
N VAL A 42 6.53 10.93 15.99
CA VAL A 42 6.44 11.13 14.54
C VAL A 42 6.51 12.62 14.20
N VAL A 43 7.47 13.03 13.37
CA VAL A 43 7.47 14.34 12.73
C VAL A 43 7.01 14.19 11.28
N VAL A 44 6.10 15.04 10.85
CA VAL A 44 5.52 15.03 9.49
C VAL A 44 6.01 16.25 8.72
N ILE A 45 6.63 16.03 7.57
CA ILE A 45 7.07 17.08 6.65
C ILE A 45 6.14 17.06 5.42
N GLU A 46 5.23 18.01 5.36
CA GLU A 46 4.27 18.16 4.25
C GLU A 46 4.00 19.64 3.97
N PRO A 47 4.46 20.17 2.83
CA PRO A 47 4.30 21.59 2.49
C PRO A 47 2.83 22.01 2.32
N ASN A 48 1.97 21.09 1.83
CA ASN A 48 0.58 21.37 1.49
C ASN A 48 -0.38 20.40 2.23
N PRO A 49 -0.43 20.46 3.58
CA PRO A 49 -1.20 19.50 4.36
C PRO A 49 -2.71 19.67 4.14
N SER A 50 -3.40 18.55 3.94
CA SER A 50 -4.86 18.51 3.88
C SER A 50 -5.49 18.88 5.23
N PRO A 51 -6.78 19.30 5.26
CA PRO A 51 -7.49 19.54 6.53
C PRO A 51 -7.46 18.31 7.46
N GLN A 52 -7.69 17.12 6.90
CA GLN A 52 -7.68 15.86 7.65
C GLN A 52 -6.30 15.55 8.26
N LEU A 53 -5.21 15.84 7.53
CA LEU A 53 -3.86 15.68 8.06
C LEU A 53 -3.59 16.62 9.22
N ARG A 54 -4.01 17.90 9.12
CA ARG A 54 -3.87 18.87 10.22
C ARG A 54 -4.62 18.43 11.48
N GLU A 55 -5.85 17.96 11.30
CA GLU A 55 -6.69 17.46 12.39
C GLU A 55 -6.04 16.23 13.07
N LEU A 56 -5.59 15.25 12.30
CA LEU A 56 -4.91 14.06 12.83
C LEU A 56 -3.64 14.44 13.60
N CYS A 57 -2.79 15.30 13.03
CA CYS A 57 -1.55 15.74 13.67
C CYS A 57 -1.85 16.48 14.99
N ALA A 58 -2.83 17.38 15.00
CA ALA A 58 -3.24 18.10 16.21
C ALA A 58 -3.78 17.14 17.27
N ALA A 59 -4.65 16.19 16.88
CA ALA A 59 -5.27 15.24 17.82
C ALA A 59 -4.25 14.28 18.46
N ARG A 60 -3.15 13.96 17.74
CA ARG A 60 -2.11 13.03 18.20
C ARG A 60 -0.86 13.72 18.71
N GLY A 61 -0.77 15.05 18.61
CA GLY A 61 0.39 15.84 18.98
C GLY A 61 1.60 15.65 18.04
N PHE A 62 1.39 15.20 16.80
CA PHE A 62 2.46 15.04 15.83
C PHE A 62 2.91 16.41 15.30
N PRO A 63 4.21 16.78 15.44
CA PRO A 63 4.76 17.95 14.78
C PRO A 63 4.53 17.89 13.26
N LEU A 64 3.79 18.87 12.72
CA LEU A 64 3.53 19.03 11.29
C LEU A 64 4.25 20.29 10.80
N ARG A 65 5.12 20.13 9.81
CA ARG A 65 5.98 21.19 9.29
C ARG A 65 5.96 21.23 7.79
N ALA A 66 6.04 22.43 7.22
CA ALA A 66 6.15 22.62 5.78
C ALA A 66 7.56 22.28 5.25
N THR A 67 8.58 22.55 6.06
CA THR A 67 10.00 22.32 5.75
C THR A 67 10.68 21.62 6.93
N PRO A 68 11.73 20.82 6.67
CA PRO A 68 12.49 20.23 7.76
C PRO A 68 13.24 21.30 8.52
N GLU A 69 13.31 21.16 9.83
CA GLU A 69 14.21 21.90 10.69
C GLU A 69 15.43 21.04 11.02
N ALA A 70 16.53 21.65 11.49
CA ALA A 70 17.66 20.91 12.03
C ALA A 70 17.17 19.95 13.12
N GLY A 71 17.46 18.67 12.99
CA GLY A 71 16.97 17.61 13.88
C GLY A 71 18.03 16.56 14.15
N ALA A 72 17.76 15.71 15.15
CA ALA A 72 18.54 14.50 15.37
C ALA A 72 18.08 13.39 14.44
N PRO A 73 18.97 12.45 14.06
CA PRO A 73 18.59 11.26 13.32
C PRO A 73 17.45 10.51 14.02
N ARG A 74 16.50 10.03 13.23
CA ARG A 74 15.34 9.23 13.68
C ARG A 74 15.62 7.74 13.50
N ALA A 75 14.91 6.91 14.25
CA ALA A 75 15.01 5.46 14.10
C ALA A 75 14.55 5.00 12.71
N ALA A 76 13.58 5.70 12.09
CA ALA A 76 13.22 5.51 10.70
C ALA A 76 12.77 6.80 10.01
N VAL A 77 12.97 6.85 8.70
CA VAL A 77 12.45 7.88 7.78
C VAL A 77 11.63 7.19 6.72
N VAL A 78 10.41 7.68 6.50
CA VAL A 78 9.51 7.16 5.46
C VAL A 78 9.34 8.21 4.37
N LEU A 79 9.72 7.85 3.15
CA LEU A 79 9.53 8.67 1.95
C LEU A 79 8.19 8.30 1.31
N ALA A 80 7.19 9.17 1.40
CA ALA A 80 5.83 8.99 0.87
C ALA A 80 5.41 10.14 -0.06
N ILE A 81 6.34 10.59 -0.87
CA ILE A 81 6.20 11.65 -1.87
C ILE A 81 5.95 11.06 -3.27
N LYS A 82 5.68 11.92 -4.26
CA LYS A 82 5.66 11.50 -5.66
C LYS A 82 7.07 11.17 -6.16
N PRO A 83 7.26 10.15 -7.03
CA PRO A 83 8.59 9.72 -7.50
C PRO A 83 9.44 10.84 -8.11
N GLN A 84 8.79 11.80 -8.80
CA GLN A 84 9.45 12.95 -9.42
C GLN A 84 10.05 13.94 -8.40
N MET A 85 9.63 13.84 -7.15
CA MET A 85 10.08 14.70 -6.06
C MET A 85 11.22 14.07 -5.23
N LEU A 86 11.86 12.99 -5.72
CA LEU A 86 12.86 12.25 -4.95
C LEU A 86 13.98 13.15 -4.46
N ASP A 87 14.52 14.04 -5.31
CA ASP A 87 15.63 14.92 -4.91
C ASP A 87 15.23 15.87 -3.78
N ALA A 88 14.07 16.53 -3.91
CA ALA A 88 13.55 17.41 -2.87
C ALA A 88 13.20 16.64 -1.58
N GLY A 89 12.62 15.45 -1.72
CA GLY A 89 12.27 14.60 -0.58
C GLY A 89 13.50 14.05 0.15
N ALA A 90 14.54 13.68 -0.57
CA ALA A 90 15.81 13.27 0.03
C ALA A 90 16.48 14.43 0.78
N ALA A 91 16.47 15.64 0.20
CA ALA A 91 16.96 16.84 0.90
C ALA A 91 16.16 17.09 2.19
N ALA A 92 14.82 16.94 2.15
CA ALA A 92 13.96 17.09 3.32
C ALA A 92 14.18 15.97 4.37
N ALA A 93 14.59 14.78 3.95
CA ALA A 93 14.88 13.65 4.82
C ALA A 93 16.24 13.75 5.52
N THR A 94 17.23 14.39 4.87
CA THR A 94 18.63 14.41 5.30
C THR A 94 18.83 14.80 6.79
N PRO A 95 18.13 15.79 7.37
CA PRO A 95 18.29 16.13 8.79
C PRO A 95 17.90 15.01 9.77
N PHE A 96 17.15 14.02 9.31
CA PHE A 96 16.63 12.93 10.12
C PHE A 96 17.35 11.59 9.86
N VAL A 97 18.32 11.57 8.93
CA VAL A 97 19.02 10.36 8.49
C VAL A 97 20.41 10.30 9.10
N GLY A 98 20.75 9.15 9.65
CA GLY A 98 22.08 8.81 10.17
C GLY A 98 22.41 7.33 9.93
N PRO A 99 23.59 6.85 10.37
CA PRO A 99 24.06 5.48 10.12
C PRO A 99 23.11 4.38 10.62
N GLU A 100 22.36 4.67 11.70
CA GLU A 100 21.41 3.74 12.31
C GLU A 100 19.96 3.93 11.82
N THR A 101 19.71 4.95 11.02
CA THR A 101 18.37 5.24 10.50
C THR A 101 17.96 4.19 9.47
N LEU A 102 16.76 3.67 9.59
CA LEU A 102 16.10 2.91 8.53
C LEU A 102 15.40 3.87 7.55
N VAL A 103 15.68 3.77 6.27
CA VAL A 103 14.93 4.49 5.24
C VAL A 103 13.92 3.55 4.59
N VAL A 104 12.63 3.88 4.65
CA VAL A 104 11.56 3.16 3.94
C VAL A 104 11.04 4.06 2.82
N SER A 105 11.10 3.59 1.59
CA SER A 105 10.57 4.32 0.43
C SER A 105 9.38 3.60 -0.16
N ILE A 106 8.28 4.33 -0.36
CA ILE A 106 7.10 3.83 -1.10
C ILE A 106 6.98 4.48 -2.49
N LEU A 107 8.09 5.00 -3.02
CA LEU A 107 8.11 5.68 -4.31
C LEU A 107 8.10 4.67 -5.45
N ALA A 108 7.05 4.69 -6.27
CA ALA A 108 6.99 3.86 -7.47
C ALA A 108 8.16 4.18 -8.41
N GLY A 109 8.76 3.15 -9.00
CA GLY A 109 9.82 3.32 -9.98
C GLY A 109 11.16 3.81 -9.43
N LYS A 110 11.38 3.94 -8.11
CA LYS A 110 12.67 4.35 -7.53
C LYS A 110 13.33 3.16 -6.84
N ARG A 111 14.53 2.81 -7.29
CA ARG A 111 15.29 1.66 -6.80
C ARG A 111 16.10 2.01 -5.55
N ILE A 112 16.55 1.02 -4.83
CA ILE A 112 17.46 1.19 -3.69
C ILE A 112 18.71 1.98 -4.10
N ALA A 113 19.24 1.75 -5.28
CA ALA A 113 20.39 2.49 -5.80
C ALA A 113 20.12 4.01 -5.90
N ASP A 114 18.93 4.41 -6.37
CA ASP A 114 18.53 5.82 -6.46
C ASP A 114 18.45 6.49 -5.08
N LEU A 115 17.95 5.75 -4.11
CA LEU A 115 17.81 6.20 -2.71
C LEU A 115 19.17 6.28 -2.02
N SER A 116 20.02 5.26 -2.19
CA SER A 116 21.38 5.23 -1.63
C SER A 116 22.25 6.38 -2.15
N ALA A 117 22.13 6.70 -3.43
CA ALA A 117 22.89 7.82 -4.01
C ALA A 117 22.50 9.18 -3.38
N ARG A 118 21.28 9.34 -2.88
CA ARG A 118 20.75 10.59 -2.31
C ARG A 118 20.79 10.63 -0.80
N LEU A 119 20.83 9.49 -0.14
CA LEU A 119 20.86 9.35 1.32
C LEU A 119 22.03 8.46 1.77
N PRO A 120 23.28 8.82 1.42
CA PRO A 120 24.44 7.98 1.67
C PRO A 120 24.75 7.78 3.16
N ALA A 121 24.18 8.60 4.04
CA ALA A 121 24.35 8.46 5.50
C ALA A 121 23.61 7.22 6.07
N SER A 122 22.63 6.65 5.35
CA SER A 122 21.94 5.42 5.78
C SER A 122 22.21 4.28 4.79
N PRO A 123 22.84 3.18 5.22
CA PRO A 123 22.98 1.98 4.41
C PRO A 123 21.70 1.10 4.42
N ALA A 124 20.81 1.30 5.38
CA ALA A 124 19.61 0.49 5.60
C ALA A 124 18.41 1.07 4.87
N ILE A 125 18.09 0.53 3.71
CA ILE A 125 17.01 0.98 2.86
C ILE A 125 16.05 -0.16 2.57
N VAL A 126 14.75 0.12 2.74
CA VAL A 126 13.65 -0.76 2.32
C VAL A 126 12.85 -0.05 1.23
N ARG A 127 12.78 -0.67 0.07
CA ARG A 127 11.85 -0.29 -0.99
C ARG A 127 10.55 -1.06 -0.77
N ALA A 128 9.44 -0.34 -0.68
CA ALA A 128 8.11 -0.91 -0.44
C ALA A 128 7.11 -0.41 -1.47
N MET A 129 6.15 -1.25 -1.82
CA MET A 129 5.08 -0.90 -2.75
C MET A 129 3.73 -1.29 -2.16
N PRO A 130 3.10 -0.40 -1.37
CA PRO A 130 1.74 -0.57 -0.88
C PRO A 130 0.70 -0.36 -1.99
N ASN A 131 -0.56 -0.68 -1.69
CA ASN A 131 -1.69 -0.41 -2.57
C ASN A 131 -2.80 0.39 -1.87
N THR A 132 -3.74 0.94 -2.65
CA THR A 132 -4.77 1.87 -2.17
C THR A 132 -5.73 1.31 -1.09
N PRO A 133 -6.04 0.00 -0.99
CA PRO A 133 -6.81 -0.55 0.13
C PRO A 133 -6.18 -0.34 1.51
N ALA A 134 -4.93 0.10 1.58
CA ALA A 134 -4.28 0.61 2.78
C ALA A 134 -5.13 1.66 3.53
N ALA A 135 -5.87 2.49 2.81
CA ALA A 135 -6.75 3.52 3.38
C ALA A 135 -7.84 2.95 4.33
N VAL A 136 -8.16 1.67 4.19
CA VAL A 136 -9.14 0.96 5.05
C VAL A 136 -8.49 -0.20 5.81
N GLY A 137 -7.16 -0.23 5.94
CA GLY A 137 -6.42 -1.29 6.63
C GLY A 137 -6.47 -2.66 5.92
N ARG A 138 -6.78 -2.69 4.63
CA ARG A 138 -6.86 -3.88 3.78
C ARG A 138 -5.79 -3.88 2.69
N GLY A 139 -4.71 -3.10 2.89
CA GLY A 139 -3.59 -3.06 1.96
C GLY A 139 -2.78 -4.35 1.95
N ILE A 140 -2.02 -4.52 0.87
CA ILE A 140 -0.89 -5.43 0.83
C ILE A 140 0.32 -4.66 0.31
N THR A 141 1.45 -4.83 0.98
CA THR A 141 2.70 -4.16 0.65
C THR A 141 3.77 -5.19 0.31
N GLY A 142 4.30 -5.15 -0.90
CA GLY A 142 5.54 -5.86 -1.18
C GLY A 142 6.74 -5.01 -0.74
N ALA A 143 7.73 -5.64 -0.11
CA ALA A 143 8.91 -4.98 0.40
C ALA A 143 10.20 -5.73 0.04
N PHE A 144 11.24 -4.98 -0.31
CA PHE A 144 12.58 -5.49 -0.53
C PHE A 144 13.59 -4.67 0.28
N ALA A 145 14.48 -5.35 0.99
CA ALA A 145 15.47 -4.72 1.86
C ALA A 145 16.86 -4.72 1.24
N SER A 146 17.61 -3.62 1.39
CA SER A 146 19.04 -3.63 1.09
C SER A 146 19.77 -4.63 2.00
N PRO A 147 20.88 -5.25 1.56
CA PRO A 147 21.64 -6.20 2.37
C PRO A 147 22.09 -5.64 3.74
N ALA A 148 22.32 -4.33 3.82
CA ALA A 148 22.74 -3.66 5.03
C ALA A 148 21.60 -3.38 6.03
N THR A 149 20.35 -3.69 5.70
CA THR A 149 19.19 -3.43 6.58
C THR A 149 19.26 -4.25 7.87
N GLY A 150 19.62 -5.53 7.77
CA GLY A 150 19.68 -6.44 8.91
C GLY A 150 18.32 -6.73 9.55
N ALA A 151 18.25 -7.79 10.35
CA ALA A 151 16.98 -8.32 10.88
C ALA A 151 16.19 -7.32 11.76
N ALA A 152 16.88 -6.57 12.62
CA ALA A 152 16.21 -5.62 13.52
C ALA A 152 15.52 -4.46 12.77
N ARG A 153 16.19 -3.89 11.74
CA ARG A 153 15.61 -2.83 10.92
C ARG A 153 14.54 -3.36 9.98
N GLN A 154 14.70 -4.59 9.47
CA GLN A 154 13.65 -5.26 8.69
C GLN A 154 12.39 -5.51 9.54
N ALA A 155 12.52 -5.96 10.79
CA ALA A 155 11.40 -6.09 11.71
C ALA A 155 10.71 -4.75 11.97
N ARG A 156 11.47 -3.67 12.12
CA ARG A 156 10.92 -2.30 12.24
C ARG A 156 10.17 -1.88 10.97
N ALA A 157 10.75 -2.11 9.80
CA ALA A 157 10.08 -1.85 8.52
C ALA A 157 8.76 -2.62 8.42
N ASN A 158 8.80 -3.91 8.79
CA ASN A 158 7.60 -4.75 8.82
C ASN A 158 6.51 -4.16 9.72
N ALA A 159 6.85 -3.74 10.92
CA ALA A 159 5.89 -3.14 11.86
C ALA A 159 5.29 -1.82 11.32
N LEU A 160 6.10 -0.98 10.64
CA LEU A 160 5.64 0.24 10.01
C LEU A 160 4.68 -0.02 8.87
N LEU A 161 4.97 -1.00 8.03
CA LEU A 161 4.16 -1.36 6.85
C LEU A 161 2.91 -2.15 7.24
N ALA A 162 2.98 -3.00 8.25
CA ALA A 162 1.85 -3.79 8.75
C ALA A 162 0.72 -2.94 9.35
N ALA A 163 1.00 -1.68 9.68
CA ALA A 163 -0.03 -0.74 10.14
C ALA A 163 -1.12 -0.43 9.09
N ILE A 164 -0.88 -0.76 7.81
CA ILE A 164 -1.80 -0.50 6.70
C ILE A 164 -2.27 -1.78 5.98
N GLY A 165 -1.90 -2.96 6.49
CA GLY A 165 -2.30 -4.25 5.91
C GLY A 165 -1.22 -5.31 5.99
N GLN A 166 -1.26 -6.27 5.06
CA GLN A 166 -0.31 -7.35 4.97
C GLN A 166 1.03 -6.90 4.39
N VAL A 167 2.12 -7.60 4.73
CA VAL A 167 3.47 -7.32 4.22
C VAL A 167 4.08 -8.60 3.69
N GLU A 168 4.52 -8.55 2.43
CA GLU A 168 5.22 -9.64 1.75
C GLU A 168 6.65 -9.21 1.44
N TRP A 169 7.62 -9.99 1.92
CA TRP A 169 9.03 -9.75 1.65
C TRP A 169 9.47 -10.45 0.38
N LEU A 170 10.14 -9.71 -0.47
CA LEU A 170 10.64 -10.19 -1.76
C LEU A 170 12.12 -10.55 -1.66
N ASP A 171 12.54 -11.57 -2.39
CA ASP A 171 13.94 -12.01 -2.47
C ASP A 171 14.75 -11.23 -3.51
N ASP A 172 14.07 -10.54 -4.45
CA ASP A 172 14.67 -9.75 -5.50
C ASP A 172 13.92 -8.44 -5.71
N GLU A 173 14.67 -7.33 -5.79
CA GLU A 173 14.11 -6.00 -6.06
C GLU A 173 13.33 -5.94 -7.38
N ALA A 174 13.76 -6.70 -8.40
CA ALA A 174 13.08 -6.75 -9.69
C ALA A 174 11.65 -7.29 -9.63
N GLN A 175 11.30 -8.06 -8.58
CA GLN A 175 9.94 -8.54 -8.35
C GLN A 175 8.95 -7.42 -8.03
N ILE A 176 9.42 -6.24 -7.57
CA ILE A 176 8.55 -5.10 -7.28
C ILE A 176 7.76 -4.63 -8.50
N ASP A 177 8.32 -4.72 -9.70
CA ASP A 177 7.62 -4.31 -10.92
C ASP A 177 6.45 -5.26 -11.25
N ALA A 178 6.64 -6.57 -11.04
CA ALA A 178 5.57 -7.56 -11.19
C ALA A 178 4.51 -7.40 -10.09
N LEU A 179 4.94 -7.18 -8.84
CA LEU A 179 4.06 -6.92 -7.72
C LEU A 179 3.24 -5.64 -7.95
N THR A 180 3.85 -4.57 -8.47
CA THR A 180 3.16 -3.33 -8.83
C THR A 180 2.05 -3.59 -9.84
N ALA A 181 2.32 -4.43 -10.85
CA ALA A 181 1.32 -4.80 -11.86
C ALA A 181 0.14 -5.60 -11.28
N VAL A 182 0.37 -6.44 -10.27
CA VAL A 182 -0.66 -7.28 -9.66
C VAL A 182 -1.39 -6.54 -8.54
N SER A 183 -0.68 -6.00 -7.55
CA SER A 183 -1.29 -5.42 -6.34
C SER A 183 -1.36 -3.91 -6.35
N GLY A 184 -0.34 -3.22 -6.89
CA GLY A 184 -0.35 -1.75 -6.99
C GLY A 184 -1.44 -1.24 -7.93
N SER A 185 -1.53 -1.84 -9.12
CA SER A 185 -2.54 -1.53 -10.13
C SER A 185 -3.86 -2.29 -9.94
N GLY A 186 -3.82 -3.43 -9.25
CA GLY A 186 -4.95 -4.35 -9.06
C GLY A 186 -6.25 -3.72 -8.59
N PRO A 187 -6.26 -2.78 -7.64
CA PRO A 187 -7.48 -2.10 -7.22
C PRO A 187 -8.24 -1.44 -8.37
N ALA A 188 -7.53 -0.86 -9.35
CA ALA A 188 -8.16 -0.28 -10.54
C ALA A 188 -8.84 -1.34 -11.41
N TYR A 189 -8.28 -2.55 -11.48
CA TYR A 189 -8.90 -3.66 -12.22
C TYR A 189 -10.20 -4.10 -11.57
N VAL A 190 -10.23 -4.15 -10.24
CA VAL A 190 -11.43 -4.48 -9.46
C VAL A 190 -12.49 -3.39 -9.60
N PHE A 191 -12.12 -2.12 -9.57
CA PHE A 191 -13.07 -1.02 -9.79
C PHE A 191 -13.65 -1.08 -11.20
N TYR A 192 -12.85 -1.33 -12.22
CA TYR A 192 -13.31 -1.53 -13.58
C TYR A 192 -14.20 -2.77 -13.73
N LEU A 193 -13.93 -3.85 -13.00
CA LEU A 193 -14.83 -5.01 -12.95
C LEU A 193 -16.22 -4.63 -12.43
N VAL A 194 -16.32 -3.77 -11.40
CA VAL A 194 -17.60 -3.26 -10.91
C VAL A 194 -18.33 -2.48 -12.00
N GLU A 195 -17.64 -1.60 -12.73
CA GLU A 195 -18.20 -0.82 -13.83
C GLU A 195 -18.72 -1.74 -14.95
N ALA A 196 -17.91 -2.72 -15.36
CA ALA A 196 -18.28 -3.66 -16.43
C ALA A 196 -19.47 -4.56 -16.03
N LEU A 197 -19.50 -5.01 -14.78
CA LEU A 197 -20.61 -5.83 -14.26
C LEU A 197 -21.91 -5.02 -14.16
N ALA A 198 -21.84 -3.76 -13.78
CA ALA A 198 -22.99 -2.86 -13.75
C ALA A 198 -23.53 -2.62 -15.16
N ALA A 199 -22.65 -2.34 -16.14
CA ALA A 199 -23.04 -2.16 -17.54
C ALA A 199 -23.73 -3.41 -18.12
N ALA A 200 -23.17 -4.60 -17.89
CA ALA A 200 -23.77 -5.85 -18.29
C ALA A 200 -25.13 -6.10 -17.61
N GLY A 201 -25.31 -5.68 -16.37
CA GLY A 201 -26.59 -5.72 -15.67
C GLY A 201 -27.65 -4.85 -16.34
N VAL A 202 -27.28 -3.66 -16.84
CA VAL A 202 -28.18 -2.79 -17.61
C VAL A 202 -28.57 -3.45 -18.94
N GLU A 203 -27.62 -4.02 -19.66
CA GLU A 203 -27.88 -4.75 -20.91
C GLU A 203 -28.80 -5.96 -20.68
N ALA A 204 -28.71 -6.58 -19.49
CA ALA A 204 -29.60 -7.68 -19.08
C ALA A 204 -30.99 -7.21 -18.63
N GLY A 205 -31.28 -5.88 -18.65
CA GLY A 205 -32.61 -5.32 -18.37
C GLY A 205 -32.79 -4.74 -16.97
N LEU A 206 -31.74 -4.59 -16.17
CA LEU A 206 -31.82 -3.93 -14.86
C LEU A 206 -31.80 -2.40 -15.01
N PRO A 207 -32.53 -1.66 -14.16
CA PRO A 207 -32.34 -0.21 -14.04
C PRO A 207 -30.90 0.13 -13.64
N ALA A 208 -30.29 1.15 -14.24
CA ALA A 208 -28.87 1.50 -14.06
C ALA A 208 -28.47 1.66 -12.58
N VAL A 209 -29.27 2.37 -11.78
CA VAL A 209 -29.01 2.58 -10.34
C VAL A 209 -29.03 1.25 -9.56
N LEU A 210 -29.88 0.31 -9.97
CA LEU A 210 -29.92 -1.02 -9.33
C LEU A 210 -28.71 -1.87 -9.75
N ALA A 211 -28.37 -1.87 -11.04
CA ALA A 211 -27.22 -2.60 -11.58
C ALA A 211 -25.92 -2.16 -10.90
N GLU A 212 -25.70 -0.85 -10.73
CA GLU A 212 -24.54 -0.31 -10.03
C GLU A 212 -24.47 -0.78 -8.57
N ARG A 213 -25.58 -0.69 -7.83
CA ARG A 213 -25.62 -1.15 -6.43
C ARG A 213 -25.34 -2.65 -6.31
N LEU A 214 -25.92 -3.47 -7.20
CA LEU A 214 -25.71 -4.92 -7.19
C LEU A 214 -24.26 -5.28 -7.50
N ALA A 215 -23.66 -4.67 -8.53
CA ALA A 215 -22.28 -4.91 -8.91
C ALA A 215 -21.31 -4.57 -7.77
N ARG A 216 -21.48 -3.39 -7.16
CA ARG A 216 -20.66 -2.94 -6.01
C ARG A 216 -20.79 -3.90 -4.84
N ALA A 217 -22.00 -4.18 -4.38
CA ALA A 217 -22.24 -5.04 -3.22
C ALA A 217 -21.74 -6.49 -3.46
N THR A 218 -21.84 -6.98 -4.70
CA THR A 218 -21.32 -8.30 -5.06
C THR A 218 -19.81 -8.38 -4.91
N VAL A 219 -19.08 -7.39 -5.42
CA VAL A 219 -17.60 -7.36 -5.34
C VAL A 219 -17.14 -7.11 -3.90
N GLU A 220 -17.79 -6.20 -3.16
CA GLU A 220 -17.51 -5.98 -1.74
C GLU A 220 -17.68 -7.26 -0.92
N GLY A 221 -18.83 -7.94 -1.08
CA GLY A 221 -19.13 -9.17 -0.36
C GLY A 221 -18.17 -10.32 -0.71
N ALA A 222 -17.82 -10.48 -1.98
CA ALA A 222 -16.85 -11.47 -2.41
C ALA A 222 -15.45 -11.17 -1.85
N GLY A 223 -15.03 -9.92 -1.86
CA GLY A 223 -13.76 -9.48 -1.26
C GLY A 223 -13.71 -9.72 0.25
N GLU A 224 -14.81 -9.45 0.98
CA GLU A 224 -14.89 -9.72 2.42
C GLU A 224 -14.86 -11.21 2.72
N LEU A 225 -15.47 -12.07 1.89
CA LEU A 225 -15.36 -13.53 2.03
C LEU A 225 -13.92 -14.01 1.84
N LEU A 226 -13.20 -13.52 0.84
CA LEU A 226 -11.77 -13.80 0.65
C LEU A 226 -10.95 -13.39 1.87
N TYR A 227 -11.20 -12.19 2.40
CA TYR A 227 -10.49 -11.69 3.59
C TYR A 227 -10.74 -12.53 4.83
N ARG A 228 -11.99 -12.94 5.08
CA ARG A 228 -12.37 -13.73 6.27
C ARG A 228 -12.00 -15.19 6.17
N GLN A 229 -11.68 -15.70 4.99
CA GLN A 229 -11.33 -17.08 4.75
C GLN A 229 -9.96 -17.21 4.07
N PRO A 230 -8.86 -16.71 4.68
CA PRO A 230 -7.55 -16.65 4.04
C PRO A 230 -6.98 -18.02 3.67
N GLU A 231 -7.37 -19.07 4.40
CA GLU A 231 -6.94 -20.45 4.15
C GLU A 231 -7.75 -21.14 3.04
N THR A 232 -8.84 -20.52 2.58
CA THR A 232 -9.69 -21.10 1.53
C THR A 232 -9.26 -20.57 0.16
N ALA A 233 -8.82 -21.44 -0.72
CA ALA A 233 -8.46 -21.06 -2.08
C ALA A 233 -9.64 -20.39 -2.80
N ALA A 234 -9.37 -19.35 -3.61
CA ALA A 234 -10.39 -18.64 -4.37
C ALA A 234 -11.17 -19.58 -5.32
N ALA A 235 -10.50 -20.61 -5.87
CA ALA A 235 -11.16 -21.64 -6.67
C ALA A 235 -12.26 -22.38 -5.90
N THR A 236 -11.97 -22.75 -4.63
CA THR A 236 -12.93 -23.42 -3.76
C THR A 236 -14.13 -22.52 -3.44
N LEU A 237 -13.90 -21.22 -3.19
CA LEU A 237 -15.00 -20.27 -2.98
C LEU A 237 -15.87 -20.15 -4.24
N ARG A 238 -15.26 -20.09 -5.42
CA ARG A 238 -15.97 -20.08 -6.71
C ARG A 238 -16.82 -21.35 -6.89
N GLU A 239 -16.27 -22.53 -6.60
CA GLU A 239 -16.96 -23.80 -6.72
C GLU A 239 -18.19 -23.90 -5.79
N ARG A 240 -18.10 -23.40 -4.56
CA ARG A 240 -19.20 -23.39 -3.58
C ARG A 240 -20.44 -22.61 -4.05
N VAL A 241 -20.28 -21.67 -4.98
CA VAL A 241 -21.38 -20.86 -5.55
C VAL A 241 -21.74 -21.29 -6.98
N THR A 242 -21.22 -22.45 -7.44
CA THR A 242 -21.40 -22.96 -8.81
C THR A 242 -22.11 -24.31 -8.78
N SER A 243 -23.43 -24.30 -8.90
CA SER A 243 -24.22 -25.55 -9.05
C SER A 243 -24.12 -26.06 -10.49
N PRO A 244 -24.06 -27.40 -10.68
CA PRO A 244 -24.07 -28.00 -12.03
C PRO A 244 -25.29 -27.57 -12.84
N GLY A 245 -25.04 -27.07 -14.06
CA GLY A 245 -26.12 -26.60 -14.96
C GLY A 245 -26.80 -25.30 -14.54
N GLY A 246 -26.30 -24.65 -13.47
CA GLY A 246 -26.85 -23.38 -12.98
C GLY A 246 -26.36 -22.15 -13.77
N THR A 247 -26.93 -20.98 -13.44
CA THR A 247 -26.59 -19.70 -14.09
C THR A 247 -25.11 -19.33 -13.91
N THR A 248 -24.55 -19.62 -12.73
CA THR A 248 -23.13 -19.39 -12.45
C THR A 248 -22.23 -20.25 -13.35
N ALA A 249 -22.59 -21.53 -13.55
CA ALA A 249 -21.84 -22.44 -14.43
C ALA A 249 -21.86 -21.93 -15.90
N ALA A 250 -22.99 -21.45 -16.39
CA ALA A 250 -23.09 -20.87 -17.72
C ALA A 250 -22.23 -19.61 -17.89
N ALA A 251 -22.24 -18.70 -16.92
CA ALA A 251 -21.42 -17.50 -16.94
C ALA A 251 -19.91 -17.85 -16.86
N LEU A 252 -19.52 -18.80 -16.01
CA LEU A 252 -18.14 -19.24 -15.88
C LEU A 252 -17.62 -19.94 -17.15
N ALA A 253 -18.48 -20.62 -17.92
CA ALA A 253 -18.09 -21.19 -19.21
C ALA A 253 -17.59 -20.11 -20.19
N VAL A 254 -18.15 -18.90 -20.14
CA VAL A 254 -17.69 -17.75 -20.93
C VAL A 254 -16.43 -17.15 -20.33
N LEU A 255 -16.41 -16.87 -19.02
CA LEU A 255 -15.28 -16.22 -18.37
C LEU A 255 -14.01 -17.08 -18.35
N MET A 256 -14.14 -18.39 -18.36
CA MET A 256 -13.05 -19.36 -18.34
C MET A 256 -12.71 -19.94 -19.71
N ALA A 257 -13.32 -19.45 -20.79
CA ALA A 257 -12.97 -19.83 -22.15
C ALA A 257 -11.51 -19.47 -22.50
N ASP A 258 -10.96 -20.06 -23.54
CA ASP A 258 -9.57 -19.83 -23.98
C ASP A 258 -9.28 -18.36 -24.32
N ASP A 259 -10.28 -17.59 -24.71
CA ASP A 259 -10.23 -16.14 -24.96
C ASP A 259 -10.87 -15.31 -23.83
N GLY A 260 -11.23 -15.94 -22.71
CA GLY A 260 -11.92 -15.33 -21.59
C GLY A 260 -11.03 -14.45 -20.69
N LEU A 261 -11.36 -14.42 -19.40
CA LEU A 261 -10.75 -13.50 -18.44
C LEU A 261 -9.25 -13.75 -18.21
N ALA A 262 -8.81 -15.02 -18.15
CA ALA A 262 -7.44 -15.37 -17.80
C ALA A 262 -6.41 -14.80 -18.81
N PRO A 263 -6.52 -15.01 -20.13
CA PRO A 263 -5.58 -14.40 -21.07
C PRO A 263 -5.70 -12.88 -21.14
N LEU A 264 -6.87 -12.28 -20.88
CA LEU A 264 -7.04 -10.84 -20.81
C LEU A 264 -6.24 -10.26 -19.63
N MET A 265 -6.36 -10.87 -18.45
CA MET A 265 -5.61 -10.46 -17.25
C MET A 265 -4.11 -10.63 -17.43
N ALA A 266 -3.67 -11.72 -18.07
CA ALA A 266 -2.25 -11.93 -18.38
C ALA A 266 -1.68 -10.78 -19.24
N ARG A 267 -2.42 -10.36 -20.29
CA ARG A 267 -2.01 -9.22 -21.14
C ARG A 267 -1.99 -7.89 -20.36
N ALA A 268 -3.01 -7.64 -19.53
CA ALA A 268 -3.10 -6.42 -18.73
C ALA A 268 -1.94 -6.33 -17.72
N VAL A 269 -1.66 -7.40 -16.98
CA VAL A 269 -0.55 -7.46 -16.01
C VAL A 269 0.79 -7.33 -16.72
N ALA A 270 0.99 -7.97 -17.88
CA ALA A 270 2.21 -7.83 -18.67
C ALA A 270 2.44 -6.38 -19.13
N ALA A 271 1.38 -5.70 -19.57
CA ALA A 271 1.45 -4.27 -19.95
C ALA A 271 1.82 -3.38 -18.76
N ALA A 272 1.18 -3.59 -17.62
CA ALA A 272 1.47 -2.84 -16.38
C ALA A 272 2.90 -3.09 -15.88
N LYS A 273 3.39 -4.34 -15.92
CA LYS A 273 4.76 -4.69 -15.55
C LYS A 273 5.79 -4.00 -16.44
N ARG A 274 5.58 -4.01 -17.79
CA ARG A 274 6.48 -3.28 -18.70
C ARG A 274 6.53 -1.80 -18.35
N ARG A 275 5.37 -1.18 -18.11
CA ARG A 275 5.30 0.24 -17.75
C ARG A 275 5.98 0.54 -16.42
N ALA A 276 5.85 -0.34 -15.43
CA ALA A 276 6.56 -0.22 -14.14
C ALA A 276 8.09 -0.24 -14.34
N GLY A 277 8.60 -1.15 -15.17
CA GLY A 277 10.01 -1.20 -15.53
C GLY A 277 10.52 0.07 -16.22
N GLU A 278 9.75 0.62 -17.18
CA GLU A 278 10.08 1.89 -17.86
C GLU A 278 10.14 3.09 -16.88
N LEU A 279 9.33 3.07 -15.82
CA LEU A 279 9.34 4.11 -14.78
C LEU A 279 10.49 3.92 -13.77
N SER A 280 11.05 2.73 -13.70
CA SER A 280 12.17 2.39 -12.82
C SER A 280 13.54 2.72 -13.43
N GLY A 281 13.58 3.22 -14.66
CA GLY A 281 14.77 3.70 -15.37
C GLY A 281 15.42 2.65 -16.18
#